data_dcdfae861d37ec18bfe649f6c9a9665c
#
_entry.id   dcdfae861d37ec18bfe649f6c9a9665c
#
_cell.length_a   1.000
_cell.length_b   1.000
_cell.length_c   1.000
_cell.angle_alpha   90.00
_cell.angle_beta   90.00
_cell.angle_gamma   90.00
#
_symmetry.space_group_name_H-M   'P 1'
#
loop_
_entity.id
_entity.type
_entity.pdbx_description
1 polymer ?
#
loop_
_entity_poly.entity_id
_entity_poly.type
_entity_poly.pdbx_seq_one_letter_code
_entity_poly.pdbx_strand_id
1 'polypeptide(L)'
;SSAASDVYKRQISTQANNTNYMTYKFWYEHGAKRVVSARELSLAEISEIRANIPDDMEIESFVHGAMCISYSGRCLLSNYFTGRDANHGACTHPCRWKYSIVEETRPGEYMTVNEDDRGTYIFNSKDLCMIEYVPEMVAAGIDSLKIEGRMKTALYVATVARTYRKAIDDYFESEEKYRSNMEYYKSEIAKCTYRQFTTGFYFGKTDSDSQIYDSNTYVKNYTYIGTVRQVTDDGCVCFEQKNKFSVGECVEAMDFNGDNIECTVEAIYDEDGALMESAPCLLYTSPSPRDGLLSR
;
A
#
# COMPACT_ATOMS: atom_id res chain seq x y z
N SER A 1 1.07 -5.04 -24.77
CA SER A 1 0.21 -4.79 -25.95
C SER A 1 -0.16 -3.33 -26.02
N SER A 2 -0.33 -2.75 -27.22
CA SER A 2 -0.62 -1.32 -27.43
C SER A 2 -1.91 -0.86 -26.77
N ALA A 3 -2.93 -1.71 -26.69
CA ALA A 3 -4.23 -1.42 -26.07
C ALA A 3 -4.14 -1.11 -24.57
N ALA A 4 -3.38 -1.92 -23.80
CA ALA A 4 -3.19 -1.67 -22.37
C ALA A 4 -2.44 -0.36 -22.10
N SER A 5 -1.45 -0.04 -22.93
CA SER A 5 -0.71 1.24 -22.82
C SER A 5 -1.57 2.45 -23.17
N ASP A 6 -2.53 2.30 -24.07
CA ASP A 6 -3.43 3.37 -24.49
C ASP A 6 -4.48 3.71 -23.41
N VAL A 7 -5.05 2.70 -22.75
CA VAL A 7 -5.94 2.91 -21.59
C VAL A 7 -5.21 3.63 -20.47
N TYR A 8 -3.96 3.23 -20.17
CA TYR A 8 -3.16 3.87 -19.13
C TYR A 8 -2.87 5.36 -19.43
N LYS A 9 -2.67 5.71 -20.69
CA LYS A 9 -2.42 7.11 -21.11
C LYS A 9 -3.66 8.02 -21.00
N ARG A 10 -4.86 7.44 -20.92
CA ARG A 10 -6.13 8.16 -20.85
C ARG A 10 -6.80 8.05 -19.48
N GLN A 11 -6.00 7.90 -18.43
CA GLN A 11 -6.45 7.82 -17.05
C GLN A 11 -6.29 9.15 -16.31
N ILE A 12 -7.34 9.59 -15.63
CA ILE A 12 -7.33 10.79 -14.80
C ILE A 12 -7.01 10.40 -13.35
N SER A 13 -5.99 11.02 -12.78
CA SER A 13 -5.53 10.75 -11.42
C SER A 13 -6.54 11.21 -10.36
N THR A 14 -6.52 10.55 -9.19
CA THR A 14 -7.19 11.01 -7.97
C THR A 14 -6.79 12.43 -7.56
N GLN A 15 -5.62 12.91 -8.00
CA GLN A 15 -5.14 14.28 -7.73
C GLN A 15 -5.99 15.37 -8.43
N ALA A 16 -6.80 14.98 -9.42
CA ALA A 16 -7.79 15.87 -10.02
C ALA A 16 -9.03 16.09 -9.13
N ASN A 17 -9.10 15.45 -7.97
CA ASN A 17 -10.19 15.55 -6.98
C ASN A 17 -11.58 15.28 -7.61
N ASN A 18 -11.72 14.12 -8.24
CA ASN A 18 -12.95 13.72 -8.90
C ASN A 18 -13.94 13.18 -7.87
N THR A 19 -14.92 14.01 -7.47
CA THR A 19 -15.85 13.73 -6.37
C THR A 19 -17.30 13.60 -6.80
N ASN A 20 -17.64 13.75 -8.07
CA ASN A 20 -19.01 13.66 -8.57
C ASN A 20 -19.07 13.29 -10.05
N TYR A 21 -20.21 12.80 -10.52
CA TYR A 21 -20.41 12.34 -11.90
C TYR A 21 -20.21 13.44 -12.96
N MET A 22 -20.36 14.71 -12.62
CA MET A 22 -20.14 15.82 -13.59
C MET A 22 -18.67 15.94 -13.97
N THR A 23 -17.75 15.76 -13.01
CA THR A 23 -16.32 15.75 -13.32
C THR A 23 -15.93 14.53 -14.16
N TYR A 24 -16.56 13.39 -13.95
CA TYR A 24 -16.34 12.18 -14.77
C TYR A 24 -16.83 12.40 -16.21
N LYS A 25 -18.03 12.96 -16.41
CA LYS A 25 -18.55 13.33 -17.74
C LYS A 25 -17.62 14.30 -18.47
N PHE A 26 -17.16 15.33 -17.76
CA PHE A 26 -16.20 16.29 -18.31
C PHE A 26 -14.96 15.57 -18.84
N TRP A 27 -14.35 14.69 -18.04
CA TRP A 27 -13.16 13.97 -18.48
C TRP A 27 -13.45 12.98 -19.61
N TYR A 28 -14.61 12.35 -19.60
CA TYR A 28 -15.04 11.47 -20.69
C TYR A 28 -15.13 12.21 -22.02
N GLU A 29 -15.76 13.38 -22.03
CA GLU A 29 -15.85 14.25 -23.21
C GLU A 29 -14.48 14.72 -23.72
N HIS A 30 -13.48 14.76 -22.84
CA HIS A 30 -12.09 15.06 -23.18
C HIS A 30 -11.25 13.81 -23.50
N GLY A 31 -11.88 12.65 -23.68
CA GLY A 31 -11.25 11.41 -24.15
C GLY A 31 -10.67 10.52 -23.06
N ALA A 32 -10.90 10.81 -21.77
CA ALA A 32 -10.51 9.90 -20.69
C ALA A 32 -11.33 8.60 -20.76
N LYS A 33 -10.69 7.49 -20.48
CA LYS A 33 -11.34 6.17 -20.42
C LYS A 33 -11.48 5.66 -18.98
N ARG A 34 -10.64 6.14 -18.08
CA ARG A 34 -10.66 5.77 -16.66
C ARG A 34 -10.46 6.99 -15.78
N VAL A 35 -11.19 7.06 -14.70
CA VAL A 35 -11.01 8.08 -13.66
C VAL A 35 -10.74 7.40 -12.32
N VAL A 36 -9.69 7.83 -11.62
CA VAL A 36 -9.43 7.43 -10.25
C VAL A 36 -10.26 8.30 -9.33
N SER A 37 -11.16 7.68 -8.56
CA SER A 37 -12.02 8.37 -7.60
C SER A 37 -11.20 9.09 -6.51
N ALA A 38 -11.74 10.17 -5.99
CA ALA A 38 -11.26 10.75 -4.75
C ALA A 38 -11.43 9.74 -3.60
N ARG A 39 -10.50 9.75 -2.63
CA ARG A 39 -10.53 8.82 -1.49
C ARG A 39 -11.64 9.12 -0.47
N GLU A 40 -12.21 10.30 -0.58
CA GLU A 40 -13.24 10.83 0.32
C GLU A 40 -14.65 10.34 -0.03
N LEU A 41 -14.82 9.65 -1.16
CA LEU A 41 -16.11 9.13 -1.60
C LEU A 41 -16.52 7.86 -0.86
N SER A 42 -17.81 7.82 -0.50
CA SER A 42 -18.47 6.60 -0.05
C SER A 42 -18.87 5.68 -1.20
N LEU A 43 -19.15 4.41 -0.91
CA LEU A 43 -19.69 3.46 -1.91
C LEU A 43 -21.00 3.96 -2.53
N ALA A 44 -21.86 4.61 -1.74
CA ALA A 44 -23.13 5.18 -2.24
C ALA A 44 -22.88 6.28 -3.28
N GLU A 45 -21.94 7.19 -3.01
CA GLU A 45 -21.55 8.24 -3.97
C GLU A 45 -20.89 7.66 -5.22
N ILE A 46 -20.07 6.62 -5.10
CA ILE A 46 -19.49 5.93 -6.25
C ILE A 46 -20.57 5.25 -7.09
N SER A 47 -21.56 4.60 -6.46
CA SER A 47 -22.71 4.02 -7.16
C SER A 47 -23.54 5.08 -7.88
N GLU A 48 -23.72 6.26 -7.28
CA GLU A 48 -24.39 7.40 -7.93
C GLU A 48 -23.57 7.87 -9.16
N ILE A 49 -22.25 7.95 -9.03
CA ILE A 49 -21.37 8.28 -10.16
C ILE A 49 -21.56 7.24 -11.26
N ARG A 50 -21.47 5.93 -10.94
CA ARG A 50 -21.63 4.85 -11.91
C ARG A 50 -22.95 4.94 -12.67
N ALA A 51 -24.04 5.21 -11.97
CA ALA A 51 -25.38 5.32 -12.57
C ALA A 51 -25.53 6.53 -13.53
N ASN A 52 -24.64 7.49 -13.48
CA ASN A 52 -24.74 8.75 -14.22
C ASN A 52 -23.62 8.96 -15.25
N ILE A 53 -22.73 8.00 -15.47
CA ILE A 53 -21.65 8.09 -16.47
C ILE A 53 -21.84 7.01 -17.56
N PRO A 54 -21.19 7.14 -18.73
CA PRO A 54 -21.23 6.14 -19.78
C PRO A 54 -20.70 4.77 -19.31
N ASP A 55 -21.28 3.69 -19.83
CA ASP A 55 -20.92 2.31 -19.43
C ASP A 55 -19.47 1.95 -19.81
N ASP A 56 -18.93 2.55 -20.86
CA ASP A 56 -17.54 2.33 -21.30
C ASP A 56 -16.50 3.21 -20.58
N MET A 57 -16.93 4.00 -19.61
CA MET A 57 -16.05 4.75 -18.73
C MET A 57 -15.76 3.99 -17.45
N GLU A 58 -14.49 3.71 -17.19
CA GLU A 58 -14.06 2.93 -16.04
C GLU A 58 -13.85 3.79 -14.79
N ILE A 59 -14.26 3.25 -13.64
CA ILE A 59 -13.99 3.80 -12.30
C ILE A 59 -12.86 3.00 -11.65
N GLU A 60 -11.78 3.67 -11.25
CA GLU A 60 -10.73 3.09 -10.42
C GLU A 60 -10.81 3.68 -9.02
N SER A 61 -10.75 2.83 -7.99
CA SER A 61 -10.80 3.27 -6.59
C SER A 61 -9.71 2.62 -5.74
N PHE A 62 -9.20 3.35 -4.75
CA PHE A 62 -8.21 2.79 -3.83
C PHE A 62 -8.87 1.75 -2.92
N VAL A 63 -8.19 0.63 -2.72
CA VAL A 63 -8.69 -0.47 -1.88
C VAL A 63 -7.71 -0.85 -0.77
N HIS A 64 -6.43 -0.45 -0.88
CA HIS A 64 -5.44 -0.83 0.10
C HIS A 64 -4.30 0.17 0.19
N GLY A 65 -3.74 0.29 1.41
CA GLY A 65 -2.54 1.06 1.69
C GLY A 65 -2.79 2.39 2.37
N ALA A 66 -1.83 3.29 2.27
CA ALA A 66 -1.82 4.53 3.02
C ALA A 66 -3.00 5.46 2.68
N MET A 67 -3.77 5.86 3.69
CA MET A 67 -4.73 6.96 3.58
C MET A 67 -4.03 8.32 3.60
N CYS A 68 -4.62 9.31 2.93
CA CYS A 68 -4.14 10.68 2.90
C CYS A 68 -4.85 11.50 3.98
N ILE A 69 -4.10 12.42 4.62
CA ILE A 69 -4.65 13.35 5.60
C ILE A 69 -5.46 14.49 4.97
N SER A 70 -5.12 14.84 3.73
CA SER A 70 -5.75 15.94 3.02
C SER A 70 -6.70 15.41 1.96
N TYR A 71 -7.67 16.23 1.57
CA TYR A 71 -8.45 15.98 0.36
C TYR A 71 -7.53 15.70 -0.84
N SER A 72 -7.99 14.82 -1.71
CA SER A 72 -7.28 14.42 -2.91
C SER A 72 -6.87 15.63 -3.75
N GLY A 73 -5.58 15.76 -4.07
CA GLY A 73 -5.05 16.88 -4.83
C GLY A 73 -4.89 18.21 -4.06
N ARG A 74 -4.97 18.22 -2.72
CA ARG A 74 -4.90 19.44 -1.90
C ARG A 74 -3.77 19.47 -0.87
N CYS A 75 -2.95 18.43 -0.79
CA CYS A 75 -1.89 18.34 0.21
C CYS A 75 -0.68 19.22 -0.14
N LEU A 76 -0.24 20.06 0.79
CA LEU A 76 0.97 20.85 0.67
C LEU A 76 2.13 20.38 1.56
N LEU A 77 1.87 19.47 2.52
CA LEU A 77 2.88 19.05 3.50
C LEU A 77 4.14 18.45 2.86
N SER A 78 4.00 17.57 1.87
CA SER A 78 5.14 16.94 1.22
C SER A 78 6.01 17.96 0.48
N ASN A 79 5.39 18.90 -0.22
CA ASN A 79 6.11 19.98 -0.88
C ASN A 79 6.84 20.87 0.13
N TYR A 80 6.16 21.28 1.19
CA TYR A 80 6.72 22.16 2.22
C TYR A 80 7.93 21.56 2.91
N PHE A 81 7.85 20.29 3.34
CA PHE A 81 8.94 19.65 4.09
C PHE A 81 10.07 19.09 3.24
N THR A 82 9.79 18.68 2.02
CA THR A 82 10.75 17.90 1.21
C THR A 82 10.95 18.41 -0.21
N GLY A 83 10.26 19.48 -0.60
CA GLY A 83 10.27 19.97 -2.00
C GLY A 83 9.59 19.03 -3.00
N ARG A 84 8.99 17.91 -2.55
CA ARG A 84 8.33 16.91 -3.42
C ARG A 84 6.83 17.08 -3.35
N ASP A 85 6.21 17.40 -4.48
CA ASP A 85 4.80 17.72 -4.55
C ASP A 85 3.93 16.45 -4.55
N ALA A 86 3.12 16.29 -3.47
CA ALA A 86 2.16 15.20 -3.34
C ALA A 86 1.07 15.26 -4.42
N ASN A 87 0.70 16.46 -4.87
CA ASN A 87 -0.33 16.65 -5.88
C ASN A 87 0.15 16.25 -7.29
N HIS A 88 1.47 16.21 -7.49
CA HIS A 88 2.13 15.64 -8.68
C HIS A 88 2.54 14.17 -8.49
N GLY A 89 1.96 13.49 -7.49
CA GLY A 89 2.23 12.10 -7.21
C GLY A 89 3.58 11.82 -6.56
N ALA A 90 4.30 12.82 -6.02
CA ALA A 90 5.63 12.67 -5.41
C ALA A 90 5.62 12.70 -3.86
N CYS A 91 4.50 12.29 -3.24
CA CYS A 91 4.33 12.31 -1.79
C CYS A 91 5.40 11.50 -1.04
N THR A 92 5.98 12.11 0.02
CA THR A 92 6.95 11.49 0.93
C THR A 92 6.35 11.10 2.28
N HIS A 93 5.03 11.20 2.43
CA HIS A 93 4.25 10.88 3.62
C HIS A 93 4.68 11.65 4.91
N PRO A 94 4.98 12.95 4.87
CA PRO A 94 5.38 13.68 6.06
C PRO A 94 4.29 13.72 7.13
N CYS A 95 3.01 13.62 6.76
CA CYS A 95 1.90 13.49 7.71
C CYS A 95 1.99 12.27 8.64
N ARG A 96 2.93 11.35 8.40
CA ARG A 96 3.16 10.14 9.21
C ARG A 96 4.44 10.21 10.04
N TRP A 97 5.14 11.34 10.03
CA TRP A 97 6.30 11.55 10.87
C TRP A 97 5.85 11.94 12.29
N LYS A 98 6.72 11.76 13.27
CA LYS A 98 6.50 12.28 14.62
C LYS A 98 6.77 13.76 14.64
N TYR A 99 5.82 14.50 15.16
CA TYR A 99 5.95 15.94 15.38
C TYR A 99 5.72 16.28 16.84
N SER A 100 6.34 17.37 17.27
CA SER A 100 6.02 18.05 18.51
C SER A 100 5.89 19.52 18.20
N ILE A 101 4.90 20.17 18.78
CA ILE A 101 4.76 21.61 18.70
C ILE A 101 5.54 22.20 19.87
N VAL A 102 6.35 23.22 19.56
CA VAL A 102 7.06 24.04 20.55
C VAL A 102 6.58 25.46 20.36
N GLU A 103 6.10 26.08 21.41
CA GLU A 103 5.78 27.50 21.40
C GLU A 103 7.09 28.31 21.58
N GLU A 104 7.27 29.36 20.76
CA GLU A 104 8.53 30.12 20.71
C GLU A 104 8.92 30.71 22.05
N THR A 105 7.94 31.12 22.90
CA THR A 105 8.19 31.70 24.24
C THR A 105 8.42 30.64 25.32
N ARG A 106 8.26 29.34 25.02
CA ARG A 106 8.48 28.21 25.93
C ARG A 106 9.40 27.16 25.30
N PRO A 107 10.65 27.50 25.02
CA PRO A 107 11.59 26.58 24.43
C PRO A 107 11.85 25.39 25.36
N GLY A 108 11.73 24.15 24.82
CA GLY A 108 11.92 22.91 25.57
C GLY A 108 10.66 22.30 26.15
N GLU A 109 9.51 22.97 26.09
CA GLU A 109 8.21 22.36 26.37
C GLU A 109 7.60 21.78 25.06
N TYR A 110 7.57 20.46 24.96
CA TYR A 110 7.01 19.76 23.81
C TYR A 110 5.54 19.45 24.05
N MET A 111 4.68 20.03 23.23
CA MET A 111 3.25 19.74 23.27
C MET A 111 2.94 18.60 22.27
N THR A 112 2.32 17.54 22.78
CA THR A 112 1.79 16.49 21.94
C THR A 112 0.59 17.01 21.16
N VAL A 113 0.47 16.55 19.93
CA VAL A 113 -0.61 16.96 19.04
C VAL A 113 -1.67 15.87 19.07
N ASN A 114 -2.88 16.23 19.47
CA ASN A 114 -4.03 15.33 19.61
C ASN A 114 -5.19 15.83 18.72
N GLU A 115 -6.16 14.95 18.47
CA GLU A 115 -7.42 15.29 17.81
C GLU A 115 -8.54 15.42 18.84
N ASP A 116 -9.43 16.38 18.64
CA ASP A 116 -10.68 16.53 19.37
C ASP A 116 -11.85 16.85 18.41
N ASP A 117 -13.06 16.97 18.93
CA ASP A 117 -14.27 17.26 18.14
C ASP A 117 -14.22 18.58 17.35
N ARG A 118 -13.19 19.37 17.48
CA ARG A 118 -13.00 20.70 16.87
C ARG A 118 -11.98 20.74 15.75
N GLY A 119 -11.15 19.72 15.62
CA GLY A 119 -10.16 19.65 14.55
C GLY A 119 -9.05 18.62 14.77
N THR A 120 -8.35 18.34 13.71
CA THR A 120 -7.29 17.35 13.64
C THR A 120 -5.93 18.03 13.76
N TYR A 121 -5.13 17.54 14.67
CA TYR A 121 -3.89 18.18 15.08
C TYR A 121 -2.64 17.42 14.69
N ILE A 122 -2.50 16.68 13.66
CA ILE A 122 -1.40 15.87 13.09
C ILE A 122 -1.46 14.38 13.52
N PHE A 123 -1.18 13.42 12.75
CA PHE A 123 -2.13 12.58 12.03
C PHE A 123 -1.48 11.24 11.74
N ASN A 124 -1.98 10.21 12.34
CA ASN A 124 -1.55 8.86 12.11
C ASN A 124 -2.72 8.00 11.66
N SER A 125 -3.24 8.26 10.47
CA SER A 125 -4.36 7.48 9.96
C SER A 125 -3.99 6.01 9.79
N LYS A 126 -4.93 5.14 10.11
CA LYS A 126 -4.90 3.72 9.79
C LYS A 126 -4.72 3.53 8.29
N ASP A 127 -4.20 2.38 7.87
CA ASP A 127 -4.10 2.03 6.46
C ASP A 127 -5.45 1.51 5.95
N LEU A 128 -5.82 1.88 4.71
CA LEU A 128 -7.02 1.36 4.05
C LEU A 128 -6.88 -0.14 3.80
N CYS A 129 -7.94 -0.90 4.06
CA CYS A 129 -8.05 -2.29 3.66
C CYS A 129 -9.51 -2.66 3.38
N MET A 130 -9.80 -2.97 2.12
CA MET A 130 -11.13 -3.33 1.63
C MET A 130 -11.23 -4.80 1.24
N ILE A 131 -10.32 -5.65 1.73
CA ILE A 131 -10.30 -7.06 1.36
C ILE A 131 -11.55 -7.83 1.76
N GLU A 132 -12.24 -7.41 2.80
CA GLU A 132 -13.49 -7.99 3.29
C GLU A 132 -14.72 -7.50 2.52
N TYR A 133 -14.55 -6.51 1.65
CA TYR A 133 -15.64 -5.76 0.99
C TYR A 133 -15.51 -5.75 -0.54
N VAL A 134 -14.86 -6.78 -1.10
CA VAL A 134 -14.75 -6.94 -2.57
C VAL A 134 -16.14 -7.01 -3.23
N PRO A 135 -17.13 -7.74 -2.69
CA PRO A 135 -18.47 -7.74 -3.25
C PRO A 135 -19.11 -6.35 -3.34
N GLU A 136 -19.00 -5.55 -2.26
CA GLU A 136 -19.54 -4.20 -2.18
C GLU A 136 -18.85 -3.25 -3.16
N MET A 137 -17.54 -3.40 -3.35
CA MET A 137 -16.77 -2.62 -4.34
C MET A 137 -17.24 -2.94 -5.77
N VAL A 138 -17.44 -4.22 -6.08
CA VAL A 138 -17.97 -4.66 -7.39
C VAL A 138 -19.40 -4.18 -7.59
N ALA A 139 -20.25 -4.31 -6.57
CA ALA A 139 -21.65 -3.84 -6.63
C ALA A 139 -21.76 -2.33 -6.81
N ALA A 140 -20.83 -1.55 -6.29
CA ALA A 140 -20.75 -0.10 -6.51
C ALA A 140 -20.33 0.29 -7.93
N GLY A 141 -19.95 -0.68 -8.77
CA GLY A 141 -19.55 -0.47 -10.16
C GLY A 141 -18.10 0.02 -10.33
N ILE A 142 -17.21 -0.40 -9.43
CA ILE A 142 -15.77 -0.13 -9.52
C ILE A 142 -15.13 -1.16 -10.45
N ASP A 143 -14.46 -0.71 -11.50
CA ASP A 143 -13.85 -1.56 -12.53
C ASP A 143 -12.40 -1.91 -12.21
N SER A 144 -11.72 -1.08 -11.43
CA SER A 144 -10.29 -1.23 -11.13
C SER A 144 -9.98 -0.94 -9.67
N LEU A 145 -9.30 -1.89 -9.02
CA LEU A 145 -8.92 -1.83 -7.61
C LEU A 145 -7.46 -1.33 -7.50
N LYS A 146 -7.26 -0.18 -6.86
CA LYS A 146 -5.95 0.47 -6.75
C LYS A 146 -5.30 0.23 -5.40
N ILE A 147 -4.07 -0.27 -5.41
CA ILE A 147 -3.24 -0.46 -4.22
C ILE A 147 -2.24 0.70 -4.12
N GLU A 148 -2.20 1.37 -2.96
CA GLU A 148 -1.17 2.36 -2.65
C GLU A 148 0.04 1.65 -2.03
N GLY A 149 1.14 1.66 -2.76
CA GLY A 149 2.38 1.00 -2.34
C GLY A 149 3.65 1.76 -2.70
N ARG A 150 3.56 3.05 -3.04
CA ARG A 150 4.71 3.84 -3.52
C ARG A 150 5.90 3.83 -2.57
N MET A 151 5.64 3.98 -1.26
CA MET A 151 6.67 4.00 -0.22
C MET A 151 6.86 2.63 0.44
N LYS A 152 6.33 1.59 -0.16
CA LYS A 152 6.39 0.21 0.32
C LYS A 152 7.39 -0.61 -0.51
N THR A 153 7.77 -1.77 0.00
CA THR A 153 8.68 -2.70 -0.69
C THR A 153 8.00 -3.42 -1.86
N ALA A 154 8.78 -3.96 -2.78
CA ALA A 154 8.26 -4.81 -3.85
C ALA A 154 7.48 -6.02 -3.30
N LEU A 155 7.97 -6.64 -2.21
CA LEU A 155 7.28 -7.74 -1.55
C LEU A 155 5.89 -7.32 -1.04
N TYR A 156 5.76 -6.13 -0.43
CA TYR A 156 4.46 -5.62 -0.02
C TYR A 156 3.49 -5.55 -1.19
N VAL A 157 3.92 -4.94 -2.29
CA VAL A 157 3.06 -4.80 -3.48
C VAL A 157 2.69 -6.16 -4.05
N ALA A 158 3.64 -7.09 -4.14
CA ALA A 158 3.41 -8.43 -4.64
C ALA A 158 2.41 -9.21 -3.76
N THR A 159 2.62 -9.22 -2.44
CA THR A 159 1.74 -9.92 -1.49
C THR A 159 0.32 -9.36 -1.55
N VAL A 160 0.16 -8.04 -1.44
CA VAL A 160 -1.16 -7.41 -1.44
C VAL A 160 -1.86 -7.62 -2.78
N ALA A 161 -1.16 -7.42 -3.91
CA ALA A 161 -1.74 -7.60 -5.24
C ALA A 161 -2.18 -9.05 -5.48
N ARG A 162 -1.34 -10.04 -5.11
CA ARG A 162 -1.68 -11.46 -5.20
C ARG A 162 -2.91 -11.81 -4.36
N THR A 163 -2.98 -11.30 -3.13
CA THR A 163 -4.09 -11.57 -2.22
C THR A 163 -5.40 -10.98 -2.75
N TYR A 164 -5.39 -9.72 -3.21
CA TYR A 164 -6.58 -9.14 -3.83
C TYR A 164 -6.97 -9.84 -5.14
N ARG A 165 -5.99 -10.26 -5.96
CA ARG A 165 -6.29 -11.02 -7.18
C ARG A 165 -6.99 -12.33 -6.83
N LYS A 166 -6.47 -13.08 -5.86
CA LYS A 166 -7.10 -14.31 -5.40
C LYS A 166 -8.51 -14.06 -4.83
N ALA A 167 -8.68 -13.03 -4.01
CA ALA A 167 -9.98 -12.70 -3.44
C ALA A 167 -11.03 -12.35 -4.53
N ILE A 168 -10.62 -11.62 -5.56
CA ILE A 168 -11.47 -11.30 -6.71
C ILE A 168 -11.83 -12.58 -7.48
N ASP A 169 -10.85 -13.43 -7.79
CA ASP A 169 -11.08 -14.66 -8.54
C ASP A 169 -12.00 -15.61 -7.79
N ASP A 170 -11.77 -15.78 -6.48
CA ASP A 170 -12.64 -16.59 -5.61
C ASP A 170 -14.06 -16.03 -5.54
N TYR A 171 -14.22 -14.69 -5.46
CA TYR A 171 -15.53 -14.05 -5.47
C TYR A 171 -16.30 -14.28 -6.79
N PHE A 172 -15.62 -14.15 -7.94
CA PHE A 172 -16.23 -14.40 -9.23
C PHE A 172 -16.49 -15.89 -9.50
N GLU A 173 -15.80 -16.81 -8.83
CA GLU A 173 -16.13 -18.23 -8.85
C GLU A 173 -17.36 -18.51 -7.97
N SER A 174 -17.36 -18.09 -6.71
CA SER A 174 -18.53 -18.07 -5.84
C SER A 174 -18.29 -17.17 -4.61
N GLU A 175 -19.34 -16.51 -4.15
CA GLU A 175 -19.29 -15.71 -2.92
C GLU A 175 -18.97 -16.58 -1.69
N GLU A 176 -19.42 -17.83 -1.67
CA GLU A 176 -19.13 -18.78 -0.58
C GLU A 176 -17.62 -19.07 -0.50
N LYS A 177 -16.96 -19.31 -1.63
CA LYS A 177 -15.51 -19.51 -1.71
C LYS A 177 -14.73 -18.31 -1.21
N TYR A 178 -15.12 -17.11 -1.66
CA TYR A 178 -14.53 -15.87 -1.17
C TYR A 178 -14.66 -15.74 0.35
N ARG A 179 -15.85 -15.97 0.90
CA ARG A 179 -16.09 -15.86 2.34
C ARG A 179 -15.34 -16.92 3.14
N SER A 180 -15.27 -18.15 2.65
CA SER A 180 -14.55 -19.25 3.32
C SER A 180 -13.02 -19.01 3.38
N ASN A 181 -12.47 -18.28 2.42
CA ASN A 181 -11.05 -17.95 2.36
C ASN A 181 -10.68 -16.63 3.07
N MET A 182 -11.59 -15.99 3.78
CA MET A 182 -11.37 -14.66 4.37
C MET A 182 -10.20 -14.63 5.35
N GLU A 183 -10.07 -15.63 6.21
CA GLU A 183 -8.96 -15.71 7.16
C GLU A 183 -7.61 -15.87 6.45
N TYR A 184 -7.58 -16.60 5.34
CA TYR A 184 -6.38 -16.70 4.50
C TYR A 184 -5.99 -15.30 3.94
N TYR A 185 -6.92 -14.54 3.36
CA TYR A 185 -6.60 -13.21 2.83
C TYR A 185 -6.08 -12.27 3.92
N LYS A 186 -6.72 -12.27 5.10
CA LYS A 186 -6.27 -11.46 6.24
C LYS A 186 -4.87 -11.86 6.70
N SER A 187 -4.60 -13.15 6.79
CA SER A 187 -3.29 -13.67 7.20
C SER A 187 -2.18 -13.28 6.22
N GLU A 188 -2.44 -13.37 4.91
CA GLU A 188 -1.48 -12.93 3.88
C GLU A 188 -1.18 -11.43 3.96
N ILE A 189 -2.22 -10.60 4.07
CA ILE A 189 -2.05 -9.15 4.22
C ILE A 189 -1.28 -8.81 5.50
N ALA A 190 -1.52 -9.53 6.60
CA ALA A 190 -0.83 -9.32 7.88
C ALA A 190 0.66 -9.69 7.86
N LYS A 191 1.15 -10.40 6.84
CA LYS A 191 2.59 -10.65 6.63
C LYS A 191 3.33 -9.39 6.17
N CYS A 192 2.63 -8.43 5.61
CA CYS A 192 3.21 -7.15 5.21
C CYS A 192 3.38 -6.21 6.41
N THR A 193 4.27 -5.22 6.27
CA THR A 193 4.35 -4.13 7.23
C THR A 193 3.18 -3.16 7.02
N TYR A 194 2.27 -3.08 7.98
CA TYR A 194 1.07 -2.27 7.91
C TYR A 194 0.82 -1.50 9.22
N ARG A 195 -0.07 -0.52 9.17
CA ARG A 195 -0.73 0.07 10.34
C ARG A 195 -2.09 -0.57 10.51
N GLN A 196 -2.72 -0.44 11.69
CA GLN A 196 -4.10 -0.89 11.87
C GLN A 196 -4.96 -0.49 10.67
N PHE A 197 -5.94 -1.31 10.32
CA PHE A 197 -6.75 -1.12 9.13
C PHE A 197 -8.03 -0.34 9.39
N THR A 198 -8.48 0.35 8.35
CA THR A 198 -9.76 1.07 8.26
C THR A 198 -10.37 0.86 6.89
N THR A 199 -11.68 1.03 6.79
CA THR A 199 -12.41 1.11 5.51
C THR A 199 -12.41 2.52 4.90
N GLY A 200 -11.73 3.48 5.54
CA GLY A 200 -11.73 4.88 5.10
C GLY A 200 -13.13 5.46 5.07
N PHE A 201 -13.46 6.17 4.00
CA PHE A 201 -14.75 6.83 3.82
C PHE A 201 -15.82 5.96 3.16
N TYR A 202 -15.54 4.72 2.79
CA TYR A 202 -16.45 3.91 1.98
C TYR A 202 -17.82 3.66 2.63
N PHE A 203 -17.87 3.59 3.96
CA PHE A 203 -19.13 3.41 4.70
C PHE A 203 -19.62 4.68 5.41
N GLY A 204 -19.06 5.83 5.09
CA GLY A 204 -19.47 7.12 5.63
C GLY A 204 -18.30 7.95 6.12
N LYS A 205 -18.59 8.97 6.92
CA LYS A 205 -17.57 9.85 7.50
C LYS A 205 -16.69 9.06 8.47
N THR A 206 -15.41 9.29 8.39
CA THR A 206 -14.44 8.76 9.36
C THR A 206 -14.55 9.53 10.68
N ASP A 207 -14.30 8.81 11.76
CA ASP A 207 -14.26 9.32 13.14
C ASP A 207 -12.85 9.13 13.76
N SER A 208 -12.77 9.35 15.08
CA SER A 208 -11.56 9.12 15.86
C SER A 208 -10.97 7.71 15.67
N ASP A 209 -11.83 6.70 15.48
CA ASP A 209 -11.39 5.30 15.34
C ASP A 209 -10.61 5.03 14.06
N SER A 210 -10.62 5.96 13.11
CA SER A 210 -9.83 5.90 11.87
C SER A 210 -8.38 6.38 12.05
N GLN A 211 -8.03 6.85 13.24
CA GLN A 211 -6.68 7.33 13.59
C GLN A 211 -6.01 6.41 14.62
N ILE A 212 -4.69 6.50 14.73
CA ILE A 212 -3.89 5.77 15.72
C ILE A 212 -3.30 6.81 16.68
N TYR A 213 -3.70 6.75 17.96
CA TYR A 213 -3.25 7.72 18.98
C TYR A 213 -2.09 7.19 19.83
N ASP A 214 -2.01 5.89 20.04
CA ASP A 214 -1.15 5.27 21.05
C ASP A 214 0.26 5.01 20.54
N SER A 215 0.47 4.81 19.24
CA SER A 215 1.79 4.55 18.70
C SER A 215 1.87 4.87 17.20
N ASN A 216 3.05 5.31 16.77
CA ASN A 216 3.40 5.40 15.34
C ASN A 216 3.94 4.04 14.82
N THR A 217 3.68 2.95 15.54
CA THR A 217 4.35 1.68 15.28
C THR A 217 3.65 0.94 14.14
N TYR A 218 4.42 0.61 13.12
CA TYR A 218 4.01 -0.38 12.15
C TYR A 218 4.00 -1.77 12.78
N VAL A 219 2.97 -2.54 12.49
CA VAL A 219 2.94 -3.98 12.79
C VAL A 219 3.85 -4.67 11.78
N LYS A 220 4.81 -5.45 12.29
CA LYS A 220 5.76 -6.19 11.48
C LYS A 220 5.95 -7.58 12.08
N ASN A 221 5.19 -8.54 11.61
CA ASN A 221 5.25 -9.93 12.09
C ASN A 221 6.23 -10.80 11.29
N TYR A 222 6.57 -10.39 10.06
CA TYR A 222 7.45 -11.10 9.15
C TYR A 222 8.62 -10.22 8.72
N THR A 223 9.76 -10.84 8.48
CA THR A 223 10.94 -10.18 7.97
C THR A 223 11.21 -10.65 6.53
N TYR A 224 11.28 -9.70 5.61
CA TYR A 224 11.67 -9.98 4.23
C TYR A 224 13.15 -10.31 4.16
N ILE A 225 13.50 -11.58 3.94
CA ILE A 225 14.89 -12.03 3.94
C ILE A 225 15.58 -11.88 2.59
N GLY A 226 14.86 -11.94 1.47
CA GLY A 226 15.46 -11.77 0.15
C GLY A 226 14.58 -12.16 -1.02
N THR A 227 15.14 -12.11 -2.21
CA THR A 227 14.49 -12.50 -3.47
C THR A 227 15.24 -13.66 -4.09
N VAL A 228 14.51 -14.76 -4.38
CA VAL A 228 15.05 -15.89 -5.15
C VAL A 228 15.45 -15.41 -6.54
N ARG A 229 16.69 -15.73 -6.94
CA ARG A 229 17.25 -15.41 -8.26
C ARG A 229 17.32 -16.64 -9.15
N GLN A 230 17.68 -17.78 -8.57
CA GLN A 230 17.84 -19.03 -9.28
C GLN A 230 17.64 -20.22 -8.34
N VAL A 231 17.19 -21.32 -8.86
CA VAL A 231 17.29 -22.64 -8.23
C VAL A 231 18.29 -23.43 -9.07
N THR A 232 19.29 -24.00 -8.43
CA THR A 232 20.34 -24.79 -9.10
C THR A 232 19.90 -26.22 -9.33
N ASP A 233 20.59 -26.97 -10.19
CA ASP A 233 20.24 -28.35 -10.54
C ASP A 233 20.36 -29.32 -9.35
N ASP A 234 21.17 -29.00 -8.33
CA ASP A 234 21.32 -29.74 -7.08
C ASP A 234 20.28 -29.34 -6.00
N GLY A 235 19.34 -28.46 -6.35
CA GLY A 235 18.25 -28.02 -5.49
C GLY A 235 18.59 -26.88 -4.55
N CYS A 236 19.78 -26.29 -4.63
CA CYS A 236 20.12 -25.10 -3.86
C CYS A 236 19.39 -23.86 -4.39
N VAL A 237 19.03 -22.95 -3.50
CA VAL A 237 18.36 -21.71 -3.82
C VAL A 237 19.35 -20.55 -3.72
N CYS A 238 19.68 -19.93 -4.88
CA CYS A 238 20.41 -18.69 -4.91
C CYS A 238 19.45 -17.52 -4.77
N PHE A 239 19.71 -16.62 -3.82
CA PHE A 239 18.84 -15.46 -3.62
C PHE A 239 19.62 -14.20 -3.24
N GLU A 240 19.05 -13.08 -3.56
CA GLU A 240 19.55 -11.77 -3.17
C GLU A 240 19.07 -11.45 -1.76
N GLN A 241 19.99 -11.49 -0.79
CA GLN A 241 19.70 -11.23 0.61
C GLN A 241 19.31 -9.77 0.86
N LYS A 242 18.36 -9.55 1.77
CA LYS A 242 17.93 -8.22 2.24
C LYS A 242 17.99 -8.05 3.74
N ASN A 243 17.83 -9.13 4.50
CA ASN A 243 17.92 -9.11 5.97
C ASN A 243 18.61 -10.38 6.46
N LYS A 244 19.09 -10.34 7.71
CA LYS A 244 19.74 -11.48 8.38
C LYS A 244 18.76 -12.64 8.57
N PHE A 245 19.27 -13.86 8.39
CA PHE A 245 18.62 -15.11 8.77
C PHE A 245 19.69 -16.18 9.09
N SER A 246 19.29 -17.28 9.70
CA SER A 246 20.20 -18.29 10.23
C SER A 246 19.76 -19.71 9.86
N VAL A 247 20.68 -20.64 9.93
CA VAL A 247 20.40 -22.08 9.82
C VAL A 247 19.42 -22.46 10.92
N GLY A 248 18.44 -23.29 10.58
CA GLY A 248 17.37 -23.74 11.46
C GLY A 248 16.14 -22.84 11.53
N GLU A 249 16.19 -21.64 10.94
CA GLU A 249 15.01 -20.78 10.86
C GLU A 249 13.99 -21.32 9.85
N CYS A 250 12.69 -21.22 10.21
CA CYS A 250 11.60 -21.47 9.29
C CYS A 250 11.38 -20.22 8.43
N VAL A 251 11.35 -20.40 7.13
CA VAL A 251 11.15 -19.36 6.14
C VAL A 251 10.00 -19.73 5.21
N GLU A 252 9.39 -18.73 4.61
CA GLU A 252 8.27 -18.89 3.70
C GLU A 252 8.63 -18.28 2.35
N ALA A 253 8.62 -19.09 1.30
CA ALA A 253 8.80 -18.66 -0.06
C ALA A 253 7.45 -18.35 -0.71
N MET A 254 7.30 -17.13 -1.20
CA MET A 254 6.10 -16.71 -1.90
C MET A 254 6.16 -17.18 -3.37
N ASP A 255 5.23 -18.05 -3.77
CA ASP A 255 5.05 -18.46 -5.16
C ASP A 255 4.12 -17.49 -5.92
N PHE A 256 4.27 -17.46 -7.25
CA PHE A 256 3.46 -16.62 -8.13
C PHE A 256 1.99 -17.05 -8.20
N ASN A 257 1.76 -18.34 -8.23
CA ASN A 257 0.48 -18.92 -8.64
C ASN A 257 -0.18 -19.76 -7.55
N GLY A 258 0.40 -19.88 -6.38
CA GLY A 258 -0.05 -20.81 -5.38
C GLY A 258 0.10 -20.35 -3.95
N ASP A 259 -0.02 -21.33 -3.09
CA ASP A 259 0.23 -21.17 -1.66
C ASP A 259 1.72 -20.99 -1.42
N ASN A 260 2.06 -20.30 -0.34
CA ASN A 260 3.45 -20.14 0.04
C ASN A 260 4.06 -21.48 0.45
N ILE A 261 5.35 -21.62 0.20
CA ILE A 261 6.11 -22.83 0.53
C ILE A 261 6.87 -22.56 1.82
N GLU A 262 6.50 -23.27 2.90
CA GLU A 262 7.25 -23.25 4.14
C GLU A 262 8.44 -24.21 4.05
N CYS A 263 9.60 -23.74 4.45
CA CYS A 263 10.81 -24.58 4.51
C CYS A 263 11.72 -24.14 5.66
N THR A 264 12.55 -25.07 6.14
CA THR A 264 13.59 -24.78 7.14
C THR A 264 14.91 -24.58 6.44
N VAL A 265 15.66 -23.58 6.84
CA VAL A 265 17.01 -23.32 6.33
C VAL A 265 17.96 -24.41 6.84
N GLU A 266 18.36 -25.35 5.98
CA GLU A 266 19.24 -26.46 6.36
C GLU A 266 20.72 -26.06 6.35
N ALA A 267 21.13 -25.24 5.37
CA ALA A 267 22.50 -24.78 5.22
C ALA A 267 22.52 -23.41 4.51
N ILE A 268 23.52 -22.62 4.78
CA ILE A 268 23.80 -21.35 4.13
C ILE A 268 25.22 -21.37 3.60
N TYR A 269 25.42 -21.00 2.34
CA TYR A 269 26.72 -20.87 1.70
C TYR A 269 26.94 -19.44 1.26
N ASP A 270 28.15 -18.94 1.39
CA ASP A 270 28.55 -17.65 0.78
C ASP A 270 28.81 -17.79 -0.72
N GLU A 271 29.24 -16.69 -1.37
CA GLU A 271 29.55 -16.64 -2.80
C GLU A 271 30.74 -17.54 -3.18
N ASP A 272 31.62 -17.84 -2.25
CA ASP A 272 32.80 -18.72 -2.43
C ASP A 272 32.48 -20.20 -2.11
N GLY A 273 31.25 -20.51 -1.67
CA GLY A 273 30.80 -21.84 -1.31
C GLY A 273 31.20 -22.27 0.11
N ALA A 274 31.62 -21.35 0.96
CA ALA A 274 31.93 -21.67 2.36
C ALA A 274 30.65 -21.71 3.21
N LEU A 275 30.56 -22.71 4.10
CA LEU A 275 29.42 -22.91 4.99
C LEU A 275 29.37 -21.82 6.06
N MET A 276 28.17 -21.28 6.29
CA MET A 276 27.89 -20.23 7.27
C MET A 276 26.77 -20.65 8.22
N GLU A 277 26.84 -20.27 9.49
CA GLU A 277 25.75 -20.46 10.47
C GLU A 277 24.61 -19.43 10.29
N SER A 278 24.94 -18.25 9.80
CA SER A 278 23.97 -17.20 9.50
C SER A 278 24.42 -16.34 8.33
N ALA A 279 23.48 -15.88 7.54
CA ALA A 279 23.72 -14.84 6.54
C ALA A 279 23.60 -13.48 7.24
N PRO A 280 24.71 -12.74 7.48
CA PRO A 280 24.67 -11.41 8.09
C PRO A 280 24.04 -10.42 7.14
N CYS A 281 23.35 -9.42 7.67
CA CYS A 281 22.78 -8.34 6.84
C CYS A 281 23.92 -7.60 6.15
N LEU A 282 23.98 -7.67 4.81
CA LEU A 282 24.92 -7.02 3.90
C LEU A 282 26.33 -6.79 4.49
N LEU A 283 27.27 -7.62 4.11
CA LEU A 283 28.70 -7.31 4.26
C LEU A 283 29.03 -6.12 3.31
N TYR A 284 28.98 -4.90 3.84
CA TYR A 284 29.61 -3.77 3.19
C TYR A 284 31.13 -3.94 3.27
N THR A 285 31.73 -4.52 2.25
CA THR A 285 33.17 -4.67 2.17
C THR A 285 33.88 -3.42 1.62
N SER A 286 33.12 -2.42 1.16
CA SER A 286 33.65 -1.05 0.90
C SER A 286 32.49 -0.05 0.77
N PRO A 287 32.67 1.21 1.21
CA PRO A 287 31.66 2.24 0.99
C PRO A 287 31.47 2.45 -0.51
N SER A 288 30.24 2.28 -0.99
CA SER A 288 29.89 2.63 -2.36
C SER A 288 30.11 4.13 -2.57
N PRO A 289 30.71 4.56 -3.69
CA PRO A 289 30.81 5.98 -4.02
C PRO A 289 29.47 6.71 -4.08
N ARG A 290 28.35 5.97 -4.06
CA ARG A 290 26.98 6.52 -4.04
C ARG A 290 26.44 6.81 -2.63
N ASP A 291 27.06 6.22 -1.59
CA ASP A 291 26.60 6.42 -0.20
C ASP A 291 26.94 7.83 0.33
N GLY A 292 27.94 8.50 -0.25
CA GLY A 292 28.27 9.90 0.04
C GLY A 292 27.28 10.94 -0.50
N LEU A 293 26.32 10.54 -1.34
CA LEU A 293 25.31 11.43 -1.94
C LEU A 293 23.94 11.38 -1.23
N LEU A 294 23.75 10.44 -0.30
CA LEU A 294 22.50 10.28 0.46
C LEU A 294 22.55 10.93 1.85
N SER A 295 23.67 11.53 2.24
CA SER A 295 23.84 12.23 3.52
C SER A 295 23.87 13.75 3.39
N ARG A 296 23.13 14.31 2.43
CA ARG A 296 22.86 15.75 2.34
C ARG A 296 21.39 16.05 2.13
#